data_1596292b77b572c510e0d16ff09e7271
#
_entry.id   1596292b77b572c510e0d16ff09e7271
#
_cell.length_a   1.000
_cell.length_b   1.000
_cell.length_c   1.000
_cell.angle_alpha   90.00
_cell.angle_beta   90.00
_cell.angle_gamma   90.00
#
_symmetry.space_group_name_H-M   'P 1'
#
loop_
_entity.id
_entity.type
_entity.pdbx_description
1 polymer ?
#
loop_
_entity_poly.entity_id
_entity_poly.type
_entity_poly.pdbx_seq_one_letter_code
_entity_poly.pdbx_strand_id
1 'polypeptide(L)' 'MCRSIHRLRDGRSIDDADAMTEAARQYVRKVSGFSKPAAHNQQVFDRAIEEIAASTQRLMDELVIR' A
#
# COMPACT_ATOMS: atom_id res chain seq x y z
N MET A 1 -12.58 -9.46 -4.46
CA MET A 1 -11.43 -8.59 -4.70
C MET A 1 -11.66 -7.21 -4.10
N CYS A 2 -10.64 -6.61 -3.59
CA CYS A 2 -10.73 -5.31 -2.92
C CYS A 2 -10.87 -4.17 -3.93
N ARG A 3 -11.99 -3.44 -3.88
CA ARG A 3 -12.24 -2.34 -4.81
C ARG A 3 -11.44 -1.09 -4.48
N SER A 4 -10.97 -0.98 -3.24
CA SER A 4 -10.22 0.21 -2.81
C SER A 4 -8.75 0.13 -3.16
N ILE A 5 -8.28 -1.00 -3.67
CA ILE A 5 -6.91 -1.16 -4.12
C ILE A 5 -6.94 -1.27 -5.64
N HIS A 6 -6.32 -0.32 -6.31
CA HIS A 6 -6.30 -0.28 -7.76
C HIS A 6 -4.88 -0.44 -8.29
N ARG A 7 -4.77 -0.63 -9.58
CA ARG A 7 -3.48 -0.82 -10.23
C ARG A 7 -2.66 0.46 -10.15
N LEU A 8 -1.38 0.29 -9.76
CA LEU A 8 -0.47 1.41 -9.56
C LEU A 8 0.51 1.58 -10.70
N ARG A 9 0.29 0.88 -11.79
CA ARG A 9 1.18 0.92 -12.95
C ARG A 9 0.35 0.86 -14.22
N ASP A 10 0.75 1.64 -15.20
CA ASP A 10 0.19 1.59 -16.53
C ASP A 10 1.37 1.46 -17.50
N GLY A 11 1.67 0.21 -17.90
CA GLY A 11 2.85 -0.06 -18.70
C GLY A 11 4.10 0.30 -17.93
N ARG A 12 4.85 1.28 -18.43
CA ARG A 12 6.09 1.73 -17.79
C ARG A 12 5.87 2.88 -16.82
N SER A 13 4.66 3.43 -16.77
CA SER A 13 4.32 4.49 -15.85
C SER A 13 3.95 3.91 -14.49
N ILE A 14 4.57 4.42 -13.43
CA ILE A 14 4.32 3.98 -12.07
C ILE A 14 3.74 5.17 -11.30
N ASP A 15 2.70 4.93 -10.52
CA ASP A 15 2.11 5.96 -9.67
C ASP A 15 3.11 6.39 -8.60
N ASP A 16 2.86 7.55 -8.00
CA ASP A 16 3.79 8.15 -7.05
C ASP A 16 3.75 7.45 -5.67
N ALA A 17 4.60 7.93 -4.77
CA ALA A 17 4.73 7.35 -3.42
C ALA A 17 3.44 7.48 -2.61
N ASP A 18 2.67 8.55 -2.82
CA ASP A 18 1.41 8.74 -2.11
C ASP A 18 0.40 7.67 -2.52
N ALA A 19 0.38 7.29 -3.80
CA ALA A 19 -0.49 6.22 -4.27
C ALA A 19 -0.08 4.88 -3.66
N MET A 20 1.22 4.64 -3.52
CA MET A 20 1.73 3.42 -2.87
C MET A 20 1.28 3.35 -1.41
N THR A 21 1.40 4.47 -0.70
CA THR A 21 1.00 4.55 0.70
C THR A 21 -0.51 4.36 0.85
N GLU A 22 -1.29 4.95 -0.03
CA GLU A 22 -2.74 4.82 0.03
C GLU A 22 -3.18 3.38 -0.23
N ALA A 23 -2.57 2.71 -1.20
CA ALA A 23 -2.87 1.31 -1.47
C ALA A 23 -2.53 0.44 -0.26
N ALA A 24 -1.38 0.70 0.37
CA ALA A 24 -0.96 -0.02 1.57
C ALA A 24 -1.95 0.21 2.71
N ARG A 25 -2.41 1.44 2.88
CA ARG A 25 -3.38 1.77 3.92
C ARG A 25 -4.69 1.01 3.72
N GLN A 26 -5.17 0.95 2.49
CA GLN A 26 -6.40 0.23 2.20
C GLN A 26 -6.24 -1.27 2.47
N TYR A 27 -5.09 -1.82 2.10
CA TYR A 27 -4.80 -3.23 2.39
C TYR A 27 -4.84 -3.50 3.89
N VAL A 28 -4.16 -2.67 4.67
CA VAL A 28 -4.10 -2.84 6.13
C VAL A 28 -5.50 -2.73 6.74
N ARG A 29 -6.30 -1.77 6.29
CA ARG A 29 -7.68 -1.63 6.75
C ARG A 29 -8.51 -2.88 6.45
N LYS A 30 -8.36 -3.43 5.25
CA LYS A 30 -9.15 -4.58 4.82
C LYS A 30 -8.77 -5.84 5.60
N VAL A 31 -7.48 -6.12 5.74
CA VAL A 31 -7.05 -7.35 6.38
C VAL A 31 -7.17 -7.31 7.90
N SER A 32 -7.06 -6.13 8.50
CA SER A 32 -7.17 -6.00 9.96
C SER A 32 -8.61 -5.85 10.42
N GLY A 33 -9.49 -5.39 9.54
CA GLY A 33 -10.87 -5.11 9.90
C GLY A 33 -11.06 -3.76 10.59
N PHE A 34 -10.01 -2.95 10.70
CA PHE A 34 -10.08 -1.64 11.34
C PHE A 34 -9.83 -0.55 10.33
N SER A 35 -10.77 0.36 10.20
CA SER A 35 -10.55 1.54 9.35
C SER A 35 -9.75 2.61 10.09
N LYS A 36 -9.79 2.60 11.42
CA LYS A 36 -9.04 3.54 12.25
C LYS A 36 -8.64 2.82 13.55
N PRO A 37 -7.35 2.61 13.79
CA PRO A 37 -6.92 1.88 14.98
C PRO A 37 -7.04 2.71 16.25
N ALA A 38 -7.13 2.04 17.40
CA ALA A 38 -7.04 2.69 18.68
C ALA A 38 -5.63 3.27 18.85
N ALA A 39 -5.51 4.27 19.72
CA ALA A 39 -4.23 4.97 19.90
C ALA A 39 -3.07 4.03 20.22
N HIS A 40 -3.32 3.00 21.04
CA HIS A 40 -2.24 2.07 21.41
C HIS A 40 -1.81 1.16 20.27
N ASN A 41 -2.56 1.11 19.17
CA ASN A 41 -2.20 0.32 17.97
C ASN A 41 -1.76 1.18 16.81
N GLN A 42 -1.75 2.50 16.97
CA GLN A 42 -1.44 3.41 15.87
C GLN A 42 -0.05 3.17 15.29
N GLN A 43 0.93 2.97 16.16
CA GLN A 43 2.31 2.78 15.72
C GLN A 43 2.48 1.48 14.92
N VAL A 44 1.83 0.40 15.37
CA VAL A 44 1.88 -0.88 14.68
C VAL A 44 1.22 -0.76 13.31
N PHE A 45 0.09 -0.05 13.27
CA PHE A 45 -0.66 0.19 12.05
C PHE A 45 0.18 0.96 11.03
N ASP A 46 0.78 2.07 11.49
CA ASP A 46 1.58 2.94 10.62
C ASP A 46 2.82 2.23 10.10
N ARG A 47 3.47 1.42 10.94
CA ARG A 47 4.64 0.66 10.52
C ARG A 47 4.29 -0.34 9.43
N ALA A 48 3.15 -1.04 9.58
CA ALA A 48 2.71 -1.98 8.55
C ALA A 48 2.46 -1.27 7.23
N ILE A 49 1.81 -0.10 7.27
CA ILE A 49 1.55 0.68 6.06
C ILE A 49 2.86 1.07 5.39
N GLU A 50 3.84 1.55 6.16
CA GLU A 50 5.14 1.94 5.62
C GLU A 50 5.87 0.77 4.99
N GLU A 51 5.87 -0.38 5.65
CA GLU A 51 6.57 -1.56 5.14
C GLU A 51 5.92 -2.08 3.86
N ILE A 52 4.58 -2.10 3.81
CA ILE A 52 3.87 -2.55 2.63
C ILE A 52 4.07 -1.59 1.47
N ALA A 53 4.02 -0.28 1.75
CA ALA A 53 4.25 0.73 0.73
C ALA A 53 5.67 0.62 0.16
N ALA A 54 6.66 0.42 1.03
CA ALA A 54 8.06 0.27 0.59
C ALA A 54 8.23 -0.97 -0.27
N SER A 55 7.63 -2.08 0.14
CA SER A 55 7.70 -3.33 -0.61
C SER A 55 7.02 -3.18 -1.97
N THR A 56 5.89 -2.48 -2.01
CA THR A 56 5.15 -2.23 -3.24
C THR A 56 5.97 -1.37 -4.19
N GLN A 57 6.60 -0.32 -3.68
CA GLN A 57 7.45 0.55 -4.49
C GLN A 57 8.61 -0.25 -5.09
N ARG A 58 9.24 -1.09 -4.27
CA ARG A 58 10.36 -1.92 -4.74
C ARG A 58 9.90 -2.88 -5.83
N LEU A 59 8.71 -3.47 -5.67
CA LEU A 59 8.15 -4.34 -6.70
C LEU A 59 8.01 -3.59 -8.02
N MET A 60 7.43 -2.38 -7.97
CA MET A 60 7.22 -1.59 -9.18
C MET A 60 8.53 -1.23 -9.86
N ASP A 61 9.56 -0.90 -9.04
CA ASP A 61 10.86 -0.49 -9.58
C ASP A 61 11.63 -1.65 -10.18
N GLU A 62 11.44 -2.87 -9.64
CA GLU A 62 12.23 -4.02 -10.05
C GLU A 62 11.55 -4.87 -11.12
N LEU A 63 10.28 -4.63 -11.41
CA LEU A 63 9.59 -5.34 -12.49
C LEU A 63 10.21 -4.98 -13.83
N VAL A 64 10.50 -5.99 -14.64
CA VAL A 64 11.04 -5.80 -15.97
C VAL A 64 9.87 -5.87 -16.95
N ILE A 65 9.65 -4.76 -17.68
CA ILE A 65 8.59 -4.66 -18.68
C ILE A 65 9.20 -4.89 -20.04
N ARG A 66 8.75 -5.95 -20.72
CA ARG A 66 9.27 -6.32 -22.03
C ARG A 66 8.25 -6.13 -23.13
#